data_2d558d40d25dd3d00f0fc89488fa1f73
#
_entry.id   2d558d40d25dd3d00f0fc89488fa1f73
#
_cell.length_a   1.000
_cell.length_b   1.000
_cell.length_c   1.000
_cell.angle_alpha   90.00
_cell.angle_beta   90.00
_cell.angle_gamma   90.00
#
_symmetry.space_group_name_H-M   'P 1'
#
loop_
_entity.id
_entity.type
_entity.pdbx_description
1 polymer ?
#
loop_
_entity_poly.entity_id
_entity_poly.type
_entity_poly.pdbx_seq_one_letter_code
_entity_poly.pdbx_strand_id
1 'polypeptide(L)'
;MHAKLQRRIQRYGWDKAVEHYDDGWRESLREAQTQLLQMSAVTPGEHVLDIACGTGLVTFPLAEAVGPTGRVVATDISQKMVDYVAQAASQGGYRQVDAFRADAESLDGLENAQFNLVTCALGLMYVPEPLEAMKQVTRLLKPGGRAVFAVWGARKNCGWADIFPIVDARVETDVCPMFFRLGTGDVMAMEMAQAGLGALETVRFQTSLPYESDEAAVKAAFIGGPVALAYDRFDIATRDSAHADYIASIAPFRSSEGYKIPGEFVVVRGEKGR
;
A
#
# COMPACT_ATOMS: atom_id res chain seq x y z
N MET A 1 -7.65 15.15 11.48
CA MET A 1 -6.96 15.88 10.37
C MET A 1 -7.95 16.09 9.23
N HIS A 2 -7.89 17.23 8.50
CA HIS A 2 -8.76 17.45 7.35
C HIS A 2 -8.39 16.48 6.21
N ALA A 3 -9.32 15.68 5.68
CA ALA A 3 -9.11 14.70 4.60
C ALA A 3 -8.33 15.28 3.39
N LYS A 4 -8.66 16.53 3.00
CA LYS A 4 -7.95 17.24 1.93
C LYS A 4 -6.45 17.46 2.22
N LEU A 5 -6.09 17.73 3.48
CA LEU A 5 -4.69 17.90 3.88
C LEU A 5 -3.97 16.55 3.84
N GLN A 6 -4.61 15.50 4.33
CA GLN A 6 -4.03 14.15 4.33
C GLN A 6 -3.78 13.64 2.91
N ARG A 7 -4.73 13.79 1.97
CA ARG A 7 -4.51 13.44 0.55
C ARG A 7 -3.32 14.20 -0.05
N ARG A 8 -3.18 15.49 0.29
CA ARG A 8 -2.05 16.30 -0.17
C ARG A 8 -0.72 15.80 0.40
N ILE A 9 -0.67 15.46 1.68
CA ILE A 9 0.52 14.90 2.33
C ILE A 9 0.91 13.58 1.67
N GLN A 10 -0.04 12.67 1.48
CA GLN A 10 0.22 11.39 0.81
C GLN A 10 0.74 11.60 -0.61
N ARG A 11 0.07 12.41 -1.42
CA ARG A 11 0.50 12.69 -2.80
C ARG A 11 1.96 13.11 -2.88
N TYR A 12 2.34 14.14 -2.15
CA TYR A 12 3.71 14.68 -2.22
C TYR A 12 4.73 13.82 -1.48
N GLY A 13 4.31 13.09 -0.46
CA GLY A 13 5.17 12.12 0.24
C GLY A 13 5.61 11.00 -0.71
N TRP A 14 4.66 10.41 -1.42
CA TRP A 14 4.94 9.34 -2.38
C TRP A 14 5.65 9.84 -3.64
N ASP A 15 5.41 11.08 -4.09
CA ASP A 15 6.22 11.71 -5.14
C ASP A 15 7.72 11.78 -4.76
N LYS A 16 8.05 11.90 -3.47
CA LYS A 16 9.44 11.92 -2.99
C LYS A 16 10.02 10.51 -2.80
N ALA A 17 9.19 9.57 -2.39
CA ALA A 17 9.63 8.23 -2.04
C ALA A 17 9.94 7.32 -3.25
N VAL A 18 9.43 7.65 -4.45
CA VAL A 18 9.47 6.77 -5.64
C VAL A 18 10.86 6.22 -5.95
N GLU A 19 11.91 7.04 -5.87
CA GLU A 19 13.28 6.65 -6.21
C GLU A 19 13.92 5.66 -5.22
N HIS A 20 13.38 5.58 -4.00
CA HIS A 20 13.90 4.76 -2.90
C HIS A 20 12.94 3.65 -2.45
N TYR A 21 11.72 3.64 -3.01
CA TYR A 21 10.66 2.75 -2.56
C TYR A 21 11.04 1.28 -2.73
N ASP A 22 11.48 0.90 -3.91
CA ASP A 22 11.81 -0.49 -4.22
C ASP A 22 12.98 -1.00 -3.40
N ASP A 23 14.04 -0.21 -3.22
CA ASP A 23 15.20 -0.57 -2.41
C ASP A 23 14.84 -0.81 -0.95
N GLY A 24 13.92 -0.01 -0.40
CA GLY A 24 13.55 -0.08 1.02
C GLY A 24 12.47 -1.13 1.33
N TRP A 25 11.57 -1.42 0.38
CA TRP A 25 10.34 -2.13 0.70
C TRP A 25 10.02 -3.35 -0.16
N ARG A 26 10.60 -3.50 -1.34
CA ARG A 26 10.30 -4.61 -2.27
C ARG A 26 10.34 -5.98 -1.57
N GLU A 27 11.43 -6.26 -0.85
CA GLU A 27 11.59 -7.55 -0.17
C GLU A 27 10.63 -7.68 1.03
N SER A 28 10.51 -6.63 1.83
CA SER A 28 9.66 -6.62 3.03
C SER A 28 8.16 -6.75 2.74
N LEU A 29 7.71 -6.31 1.54
CA LEU A 29 6.31 -6.35 1.13
C LEU A 29 5.97 -7.56 0.26
N ARG A 30 6.95 -8.34 -0.17
CA ARG A 30 6.80 -9.46 -1.12
C ARG A 30 5.78 -10.50 -0.65
N GLU A 31 5.77 -10.85 0.62
CA GLU A 31 4.84 -11.86 1.15
C GLU A 31 3.39 -11.38 1.06
N ALA A 32 3.11 -10.12 1.41
CA ALA A 32 1.78 -9.53 1.30
C ALA A 32 1.29 -9.47 -0.16
N GLN A 33 2.17 -9.07 -1.07
CA GLN A 33 1.89 -9.00 -2.50
C GLN A 33 1.64 -10.39 -3.09
N THR A 34 2.45 -11.37 -2.72
CA THR A 34 2.27 -12.77 -3.14
C THR A 34 0.93 -13.32 -2.67
N GLN A 35 0.58 -13.11 -1.39
CA GLN A 35 -0.70 -13.57 -0.85
C GLN A 35 -1.88 -12.86 -1.55
N LEU A 36 -1.77 -11.55 -1.81
CA LEU A 36 -2.79 -10.80 -2.54
C LEU A 36 -2.98 -11.37 -3.96
N LEU A 37 -1.89 -11.61 -4.69
CA LEU A 37 -1.93 -12.18 -6.04
C LEU A 37 -2.54 -13.59 -6.05
N GLN A 38 -2.22 -14.43 -5.08
CA GLN A 38 -2.82 -15.77 -4.93
C GLN A 38 -4.34 -15.66 -4.70
N MET A 39 -4.79 -14.81 -3.77
CA MET A 39 -6.22 -14.62 -3.48
C MET A 39 -6.95 -13.92 -4.64
N SER A 40 -6.24 -13.18 -5.48
CA SER A 40 -6.79 -12.55 -6.67
C SER A 40 -7.26 -13.56 -7.72
N ALA A 41 -6.66 -14.76 -7.78
CA ALA A 41 -7.03 -15.83 -8.70
C ALA A 41 -7.28 -15.31 -10.14
N VAL A 42 -6.33 -14.55 -10.66
CA VAL A 42 -6.43 -13.87 -11.97
C VAL A 42 -6.49 -14.91 -13.08
N THR A 43 -7.34 -14.66 -14.07
CA THR A 43 -7.44 -15.48 -15.28
C THR A 43 -7.11 -14.68 -16.54
N PRO A 44 -6.58 -15.33 -17.59
CA PRO A 44 -6.30 -14.66 -18.86
C PRO A 44 -7.54 -13.94 -19.43
N GLY A 45 -7.33 -12.73 -19.97
CA GLY A 45 -8.38 -11.93 -20.57
C GLY A 45 -9.17 -11.05 -19.59
N GLU A 46 -8.90 -11.13 -18.29
CA GLU A 46 -9.59 -10.26 -17.31
C GLU A 46 -9.17 -8.80 -17.43
N HIS A 47 -10.11 -7.92 -17.07
CA HIS A 47 -9.87 -6.50 -16.87
C HIS A 47 -9.67 -6.25 -15.37
N VAL A 48 -8.52 -5.72 -14.99
CA VAL A 48 -8.09 -5.51 -13.61
C VAL A 48 -7.84 -4.03 -13.36
N LEU A 49 -8.22 -3.54 -12.18
CA LEU A 49 -7.82 -2.25 -11.65
C LEU A 49 -6.88 -2.46 -10.46
N ASP A 50 -5.69 -1.87 -10.51
CA ASP A 50 -4.74 -1.84 -9.41
C ASP A 50 -4.68 -0.42 -8.82
N ILE A 51 -5.23 -0.25 -7.61
CA ILE A 51 -5.33 1.03 -6.91
C ILE A 51 -4.10 1.20 -6.01
N ALA A 52 -3.55 2.42 -5.96
CA ALA A 52 -2.30 2.73 -5.28
C ALA A 52 -1.17 1.81 -5.77
N CYS A 53 -1.00 1.78 -7.08
CA CYS A 53 -0.09 0.85 -7.77
C CYS A 53 1.40 1.02 -7.41
N GLY A 54 1.78 2.16 -6.83
CA GLY A 54 3.17 2.48 -6.49
C GLY A 54 4.08 2.32 -7.70
N THR A 55 5.18 1.58 -7.54
CA THR A 55 6.14 1.27 -8.62
C THR A 55 5.73 0.09 -9.51
N GLY A 56 4.53 -0.47 -9.31
CA GLY A 56 4.00 -1.54 -10.15
C GLY A 56 4.34 -2.96 -9.68
N LEU A 57 4.76 -3.15 -8.43
CA LEU A 57 5.13 -4.47 -7.89
C LEU A 57 3.98 -5.50 -7.94
N VAL A 58 2.74 -5.05 -7.99
CA VAL A 58 1.53 -5.88 -8.20
C VAL A 58 1.03 -5.73 -9.63
N THR A 59 1.07 -4.54 -10.20
CA THR A 59 0.60 -4.24 -11.57
C THR A 59 1.22 -5.17 -12.62
N PHE A 60 2.55 -5.36 -12.60
CA PHE A 60 3.21 -6.18 -13.63
C PHE A 60 2.91 -7.68 -13.51
N PRO A 61 2.95 -8.31 -12.34
CA PRO A 61 2.46 -9.69 -12.18
C PRO A 61 0.99 -9.87 -12.62
N LEU A 62 0.12 -8.89 -12.35
CA LEU A 62 -1.25 -8.90 -12.85
C LEU A 62 -1.29 -8.83 -14.38
N ALA A 63 -0.46 -7.97 -14.99
CA ALA A 63 -0.38 -7.85 -16.45
C ALA A 63 0.11 -9.13 -17.12
N GLU A 64 1.05 -9.83 -16.52
CA GLU A 64 1.48 -11.16 -16.98
C GLU A 64 0.36 -12.18 -16.90
N ALA A 65 -0.38 -12.19 -15.77
CA ALA A 65 -1.45 -13.15 -15.54
C ALA A 65 -2.67 -12.94 -16.46
N VAL A 66 -3.06 -11.69 -16.74
CA VAL A 66 -4.18 -11.42 -17.68
C VAL A 66 -3.78 -11.66 -19.14
N GLY A 67 -2.49 -11.61 -19.45
CA GLY A 67 -1.98 -11.82 -20.80
C GLY A 67 -2.37 -10.73 -21.78
N PRO A 68 -2.06 -10.92 -23.09
CA PRO A 68 -2.21 -9.88 -24.11
C PRO A 68 -3.67 -9.54 -24.48
N THR A 69 -4.63 -10.37 -24.08
CA THR A 69 -6.07 -10.16 -24.30
C THR A 69 -6.78 -9.52 -23.12
N GLY A 70 -6.09 -9.44 -21.96
CA GLY A 70 -6.57 -8.75 -20.77
C GLY A 70 -6.18 -7.28 -20.75
N ARG A 71 -6.51 -6.61 -19.65
CA ARG A 71 -6.14 -5.21 -19.40
C ARG A 71 -5.88 -4.98 -17.94
N VAL A 72 -4.85 -4.23 -17.62
CA VAL A 72 -4.59 -3.72 -16.27
C VAL A 72 -4.62 -2.19 -16.31
N VAL A 73 -5.48 -1.60 -15.51
CA VAL A 73 -5.49 -0.17 -15.24
C VAL A 73 -4.81 0.04 -13.89
N ALA A 74 -3.73 0.81 -13.88
CA ALA A 74 -2.98 1.14 -12.68
C ALA A 74 -3.24 2.59 -12.27
N THR A 75 -3.62 2.83 -11.02
CA THR A 75 -3.88 4.18 -10.53
C THR A 75 -3.11 4.45 -9.24
N ASP A 76 -2.64 5.69 -9.09
CA ASP A 76 -2.01 6.17 -7.87
C ASP A 76 -2.34 7.64 -7.65
N ILE A 77 -2.30 8.12 -6.41
CA ILE A 77 -2.44 9.53 -6.08
C ILE A 77 -1.19 10.33 -6.45
N SER A 78 -0.02 9.68 -6.47
CA SER A 78 1.27 10.23 -6.87
C SER A 78 1.42 10.21 -8.39
N GLN A 79 1.69 11.38 -8.98
CA GLN A 79 1.99 11.45 -10.42
C GLN A 79 3.30 10.74 -10.76
N LYS A 80 4.31 10.84 -9.90
CA LYS A 80 5.60 10.20 -10.15
C LYS A 80 5.55 8.67 -10.12
N MET A 81 4.69 8.08 -9.26
CA MET A 81 4.45 6.63 -9.28
C MET A 81 3.79 6.20 -10.59
N VAL A 82 2.79 6.95 -11.06
CA VAL A 82 2.13 6.71 -12.35
C VAL A 82 3.11 6.80 -13.51
N ASP A 83 3.94 7.85 -13.54
CA ASP A 83 4.94 8.05 -14.60
C ASP A 83 5.97 6.90 -14.60
N TYR A 84 6.36 6.43 -13.42
CA TYR A 84 7.26 5.28 -13.26
C TYR A 84 6.64 4.00 -13.86
N VAL A 85 5.38 3.69 -13.51
CA VAL A 85 4.67 2.51 -14.04
C VAL A 85 4.49 2.62 -15.55
N ALA A 86 4.09 3.78 -16.06
CA ALA A 86 3.92 4.00 -17.50
C ALA A 86 5.23 3.80 -18.28
N GLN A 87 6.34 4.33 -17.76
CA GLN A 87 7.65 4.13 -18.34
C GLN A 87 8.08 2.68 -18.31
N ALA A 88 7.96 2.00 -17.15
CA ALA A 88 8.32 0.60 -16.99
C ALA A 88 7.46 -0.32 -17.89
N ALA A 89 6.15 -0.04 -18.02
CA ALA A 89 5.26 -0.75 -18.92
C ALA A 89 5.69 -0.61 -20.40
N SER A 90 6.04 0.59 -20.81
CA SER A 90 6.54 0.85 -22.18
C SER A 90 7.85 0.11 -22.46
N GLN A 91 8.80 0.15 -21.53
CA GLN A 91 10.09 -0.52 -21.65
C GLN A 91 9.97 -2.04 -21.61
N GLY A 92 9.08 -2.57 -20.78
CA GLY A 92 8.81 -4.01 -20.65
C GLY A 92 7.87 -4.57 -21.72
N GLY A 93 7.31 -3.73 -22.60
CA GLY A 93 6.40 -4.16 -23.66
C GLY A 93 5.00 -4.55 -23.17
N TYR A 94 4.59 -4.12 -21.99
CA TYR A 94 3.26 -4.39 -21.41
C TYR A 94 2.18 -3.48 -22.03
N ARG A 95 1.76 -3.78 -23.26
CA ARG A 95 0.77 -2.97 -24.00
C ARG A 95 -0.63 -2.99 -23.37
N GLN A 96 -0.91 -3.95 -22.51
CA GLN A 96 -2.17 -4.11 -21.79
C GLN A 96 -2.23 -3.31 -20.49
N VAL A 97 -1.17 -2.56 -20.13
CA VAL A 97 -1.11 -1.72 -18.93
C VAL A 97 -1.33 -0.27 -19.29
N ASP A 98 -2.35 0.34 -18.70
CA ASP A 98 -2.61 1.77 -18.71
C ASP A 98 -2.42 2.34 -17.31
N ALA A 99 -1.70 3.44 -17.18
CA ALA A 99 -1.47 4.08 -15.87
C ALA A 99 -1.91 5.54 -15.89
N PHE A 100 -2.67 5.98 -14.89
CA PHE A 100 -3.03 7.38 -14.72
C PHE A 100 -3.29 7.75 -13.26
N ARG A 101 -3.13 9.03 -12.96
CA ARG A 101 -3.32 9.53 -11.60
C ARG A 101 -4.78 9.61 -11.21
N ALA A 102 -5.15 8.97 -10.09
CA ALA A 102 -6.48 9.05 -9.52
C ALA A 102 -6.45 9.04 -7.98
N ASP A 103 -7.47 9.61 -7.37
CA ASP A 103 -7.76 9.47 -5.95
C ASP A 103 -8.63 8.23 -5.74
N ALA A 104 -8.22 7.33 -4.84
CA ALA A 104 -8.95 6.08 -4.55
C ALA A 104 -10.39 6.32 -4.07
N GLU A 105 -10.67 7.47 -3.47
CA GLU A 105 -12.00 7.81 -2.95
C GLU A 105 -12.98 8.31 -4.04
N SER A 106 -12.50 8.65 -5.22
CA SER A 106 -13.36 9.08 -6.34
C SER A 106 -13.25 8.19 -7.57
N LEU A 107 -12.02 7.82 -7.95
CA LEU A 107 -11.72 7.05 -9.18
C LEU A 107 -12.43 7.64 -10.40
N ASP A 108 -12.32 8.99 -10.53
CA ASP A 108 -12.96 9.74 -11.60
C ASP A 108 -12.49 9.27 -12.98
N GLY A 109 -13.41 9.27 -13.94
CA GLY A 109 -13.14 8.84 -15.31
C GLY A 109 -13.25 7.33 -15.55
N LEU A 110 -13.49 6.53 -14.50
CA LEU A 110 -13.75 5.09 -14.64
C LEU A 110 -15.26 4.81 -14.64
N GLU A 111 -15.69 3.98 -15.59
CA GLU A 111 -17.10 3.60 -15.77
C GLU A 111 -17.53 2.49 -14.80
N ASN A 112 -18.83 2.40 -14.51
CA ASN A 112 -19.40 1.36 -13.67
C ASN A 112 -19.24 -0.04 -14.30
N ALA A 113 -19.09 -1.05 -13.45
CA ALA A 113 -19.08 -2.46 -13.86
C ALA A 113 -18.05 -2.78 -14.97
N GLN A 114 -16.84 -2.21 -14.86
CA GLN A 114 -15.80 -2.30 -15.88
C GLN A 114 -14.79 -3.43 -15.58
N PHE A 115 -14.56 -3.75 -14.29
CA PHE A 115 -13.48 -4.64 -13.88
C PHE A 115 -13.96 -6.00 -13.35
N ASN A 116 -13.20 -7.04 -13.64
CA ASN A 116 -13.38 -8.38 -13.09
C ASN A 116 -12.73 -8.49 -11.71
N LEU A 117 -11.63 -7.75 -11.51
CA LEU A 117 -10.84 -7.71 -10.29
C LEU A 117 -10.42 -6.27 -9.99
N VAL A 118 -10.44 -5.91 -8.71
CA VAL A 118 -9.79 -4.70 -8.19
C VAL A 118 -8.83 -5.10 -7.09
N THR A 119 -7.59 -4.61 -7.14
CA THR A 119 -6.56 -4.81 -6.13
C THR A 119 -6.14 -3.50 -5.49
N CYS A 120 -5.74 -3.55 -4.23
CA CYS A 120 -5.00 -2.49 -3.56
C CYS A 120 -4.02 -3.11 -2.56
N ALA A 121 -2.74 -3.11 -2.90
CA ALA A 121 -1.69 -3.63 -2.05
C ALA A 121 -1.07 -2.50 -1.21
N LEU A 122 -1.36 -2.50 0.10
CA LEU A 122 -0.74 -1.60 1.08
C LEU A 122 -0.98 -0.09 0.83
N GLY A 123 -2.07 0.23 0.13
CA GLY A 123 -2.48 1.61 -0.18
C GLY A 123 -3.63 2.13 0.68
N LEU A 124 -4.65 1.31 0.95
CA LEU A 124 -5.88 1.74 1.63
C LEU A 124 -5.68 2.32 3.03
N MET A 125 -4.63 1.91 3.74
CA MET A 125 -4.30 2.42 5.07
C MET A 125 -3.86 3.90 5.09
N TYR A 126 -3.58 4.48 3.92
CA TYR A 126 -3.25 5.90 3.75
C TYR A 126 -4.44 6.75 3.31
N VAL A 127 -5.53 6.10 2.91
CA VAL A 127 -6.74 6.76 2.42
C VAL A 127 -7.52 7.34 3.60
N PRO A 128 -7.89 8.63 3.59
CA PRO A 128 -8.64 9.26 4.68
C PRO A 128 -9.98 8.59 4.98
N GLU A 129 -10.74 8.25 3.94
CA GLU A 129 -12.06 7.62 4.02
C GLU A 129 -12.06 6.29 3.25
N PRO A 130 -11.42 5.22 3.79
CA PRO A 130 -11.25 3.97 3.05
C PRO A 130 -12.57 3.29 2.69
N LEU A 131 -13.64 3.48 3.47
CA LEU A 131 -14.96 3.00 3.12
C LEU A 131 -15.48 3.63 1.81
N GLU A 132 -15.22 4.91 1.57
CA GLU A 132 -15.60 5.55 0.31
C GLU A 132 -14.82 4.98 -0.87
N ALA A 133 -13.53 4.73 -0.70
CA ALA A 133 -12.73 4.01 -1.70
C ALA A 133 -13.29 2.61 -2.00
N MET A 134 -13.66 1.85 -0.97
CA MET A 134 -14.26 0.53 -1.13
C MET A 134 -15.62 0.58 -1.84
N LYS A 135 -16.45 1.62 -1.59
CA LYS A 135 -17.70 1.85 -2.34
C LYS A 135 -17.43 2.12 -3.82
N GLN A 136 -16.39 2.92 -4.15
CA GLN A 136 -15.99 3.11 -5.54
C GLN A 136 -15.53 1.78 -6.17
N VAL A 137 -14.80 0.96 -5.44
CA VAL A 137 -14.43 -0.39 -5.92
C VAL A 137 -15.66 -1.22 -6.25
N THR A 138 -16.65 -1.26 -5.36
CA THR A 138 -17.91 -1.99 -5.59
C THR A 138 -18.65 -1.45 -6.82
N ARG A 139 -18.68 -0.12 -7.02
CA ARG A 139 -19.25 0.50 -8.22
C ARG A 139 -18.58 0.02 -9.50
N LEU A 140 -17.25 -0.04 -9.49
CA LEU A 140 -16.42 -0.36 -10.67
C LEU A 140 -16.37 -1.85 -11.00
N LEU A 141 -16.58 -2.73 -10.03
CA LEU A 141 -16.63 -4.16 -10.24
C LEU A 141 -17.85 -4.56 -11.08
N LYS A 142 -17.66 -5.49 -12.00
CA LYS A 142 -18.75 -6.22 -12.66
C LYS A 142 -19.53 -7.04 -11.64
N PRO A 143 -20.80 -7.38 -11.90
CA PRO A 143 -21.50 -8.42 -11.13
C PRO A 143 -20.68 -9.71 -11.11
N GLY A 144 -20.45 -10.29 -9.92
CA GLY A 144 -19.56 -11.45 -9.72
C GLY A 144 -18.07 -11.14 -9.77
N GLY A 145 -17.68 -9.87 -9.94
CA GLY A 145 -16.29 -9.43 -9.82
C GLY A 145 -15.82 -9.43 -8.37
N ARG A 146 -14.52 -9.38 -8.16
CA ARG A 146 -13.90 -9.48 -6.83
C ARG A 146 -12.92 -8.34 -6.54
N ALA A 147 -12.78 -8.03 -5.26
CA ALA A 147 -11.75 -7.12 -4.74
C ALA A 147 -10.81 -7.88 -3.81
N VAL A 148 -9.52 -7.56 -3.86
CA VAL A 148 -8.51 -8.11 -2.94
C VAL A 148 -7.64 -6.97 -2.42
N PHE A 149 -7.61 -6.81 -1.09
CA PHE A 149 -6.86 -5.74 -0.44
C PHE A 149 -5.87 -6.32 0.56
N ALA A 150 -4.69 -5.74 0.62
CA ALA A 150 -3.67 -6.05 1.61
C ALA A 150 -3.31 -4.80 2.42
N VAL A 151 -3.17 -4.95 3.73
CA VAL A 151 -2.71 -3.90 4.65
C VAL A 151 -1.77 -4.49 5.71
N TRP A 152 -1.01 -3.64 6.38
CA TRP A 152 -0.36 -4.02 7.63
C TRP A 152 -1.39 -4.38 8.70
N GLY A 153 -1.07 -5.36 9.54
CA GLY A 153 -1.93 -5.84 10.62
C GLY A 153 -2.04 -4.87 11.80
N ALA A 154 -2.35 -5.39 12.97
CA ALA A 154 -2.50 -4.57 14.17
C ALA A 154 -1.15 -3.97 14.61
N ARG A 155 -1.16 -2.70 15.08
CA ARG A 155 0.04 -1.99 15.54
C ARG A 155 0.91 -2.81 16.52
N LYS A 156 0.28 -3.49 17.47
CA LYS A 156 0.98 -4.30 18.50
C LYS A 156 1.78 -5.48 17.92
N ASN A 157 1.49 -5.87 16.67
CA ASN A 157 2.14 -6.98 15.95
C ASN A 157 3.19 -6.47 14.94
N CYS A 158 3.40 -5.14 14.87
CA CYS A 158 4.35 -4.49 13.97
C CYS A 158 5.45 -3.80 14.80
N GLY A 159 6.60 -4.46 14.98
CA GLY A 159 7.69 -3.96 15.82
C GLY A 159 8.37 -2.67 15.34
N TRP A 160 8.09 -2.26 14.08
CA TRP A 160 8.57 -1.01 13.49
C TRP A 160 7.62 0.17 13.68
N ALA A 161 6.45 -0.06 14.29
CA ALA A 161 5.33 0.89 14.32
C ALA A 161 5.62 2.20 15.07
N ASP A 162 6.66 2.22 15.91
CA ASP A 162 7.04 3.39 16.69
C ASP A 162 7.64 4.53 15.86
N ILE A 163 7.91 4.29 14.56
CA ILE A 163 8.27 5.37 13.61
C ILE A 163 7.22 6.48 13.60
N PHE A 164 5.92 6.15 13.70
CA PHE A 164 4.85 7.15 13.67
C PHE A 164 4.89 8.09 14.88
N PRO A 165 4.81 7.64 16.14
CA PRO A 165 4.89 8.57 17.29
C PRO A 165 6.23 9.28 17.40
N ILE A 166 7.34 8.67 16.92
CA ILE A 166 8.65 9.32 16.87
C ILE A 166 8.62 10.53 15.92
N VAL A 167 8.01 10.39 14.75
CA VAL A 167 7.88 11.48 13.77
C VAL A 167 6.81 12.47 14.20
N ASP A 168 5.64 12.01 14.66
CA ASP A 168 4.51 12.85 15.08
C ASP A 168 4.90 13.78 16.23
N ALA A 169 5.81 13.36 17.14
CA ALA A 169 6.36 14.20 18.21
C ALA A 169 7.22 15.39 17.69
N ARG A 170 7.60 15.38 16.40
CA ARG A 170 8.49 16.36 15.78
C ARG A 170 7.82 17.19 14.66
N VAL A 171 6.52 17.01 14.46
CA VAL A 171 5.71 17.75 13.47
C VAL A 171 4.42 18.28 14.10
N GLU A 172 3.77 19.24 13.43
CA GLU A 172 2.53 19.85 13.94
C GLU A 172 1.28 18.96 13.76
N THR A 173 1.35 17.96 12.85
CA THR A 173 0.19 17.12 12.52
C THR A 173 0.65 15.67 12.35
N ASP A 174 -0.16 14.74 12.86
CA ASP A 174 0.08 13.30 12.70
C ASP A 174 0.22 12.93 11.22
N VAL A 175 1.23 12.10 10.91
CA VAL A 175 1.54 11.74 9.52
C VAL A 175 0.52 10.74 8.97
N CYS A 176 0.19 9.70 9.74
CA CYS A 176 -0.73 8.62 9.33
C CYS A 176 -1.56 8.12 10.53
N PRO A 177 -2.51 8.90 11.05
CA PRO A 177 -3.21 8.60 12.31
C PRO A 177 -4.02 7.32 12.28
N MET A 178 -4.46 6.86 11.09
CA MET A 178 -5.32 5.70 10.91
C MET A 178 -4.60 4.48 10.31
N PHE A 179 -3.27 4.52 10.24
CA PHE A 179 -2.45 3.53 9.50
C PHE A 179 -2.79 2.07 9.82
N PHE A 180 -2.90 1.71 11.09
CA PHE A 180 -3.16 0.33 11.53
C PHE A 180 -4.63 -0.01 11.71
N ARG A 181 -5.54 0.93 11.42
CA ARG A 181 -6.98 0.75 11.69
C ARG A 181 -7.58 -0.42 10.91
N LEU A 182 -7.37 -0.45 9.60
CA LEU A 182 -7.91 -1.51 8.73
C LEU A 182 -7.35 -2.90 9.05
N GLY A 183 -6.11 -2.98 9.52
CA GLY A 183 -5.48 -4.24 9.90
C GLY A 183 -5.78 -4.71 11.31
N THR A 184 -6.53 -3.92 12.12
CA THR A 184 -6.89 -4.29 13.49
C THR A 184 -8.19 -5.10 13.51
N GLY A 185 -8.13 -6.31 14.09
CA GLY A 185 -9.30 -7.20 14.13
C GLY A 185 -9.86 -7.46 12.73
N ASP A 186 -11.18 -7.38 12.57
CA ASP A 186 -11.87 -7.63 11.31
C ASP A 186 -12.33 -6.35 10.61
N VAL A 187 -11.73 -5.19 10.95
CA VAL A 187 -12.19 -3.87 10.46
C VAL A 187 -12.25 -3.82 8.94
N MET A 188 -11.21 -4.29 8.23
CA MET A 188 -11.20 -4.27 6.76
C MET A 188 -12.34 -5.13 6.17
N ALA A 189 -12.56 -6.33 6.68
CA ALA A 189 -13.67 -7.19 6.23
C ALA A 189 -15.03 -6.56 6.51
N MET A 190 -15.21 -5.95 7.68
CA MET A 190 -16.45 -5.24 8.04
C MET A 190 -16.71 -4.06 7.09
N GLU A 191 -15.70 -3.25 6.75
CA GLU A 191 -15.87 -2.14 5.82
C GLU A 191 -16.11 -2.61 4.38
N MET A 192 -15.46 -3.69 3.93
CA MET A 192 -15.76 -4.32 2.65
C MET A 192 -17.22 -4.79 2.58
N ALA A 193 -17.73 -5.42 3.64
CA ALA A 193 -19.16 -5.79 3.73
C ALA A 193 -20.07 -4.55 3.67
N GLN A 194 -19.74 -3.51 4.41
CA GLN A 194 -20.49 -2.25 4.40
C GLN A 194 -20.46 -1.56 3.03
N ALA A 195 -19.38 -1.73 2.27
CA ALA A 195 -19.26 -1.25 0.90
C ALA A 195 -20.03 -2.09 -0.14
N GLY A 196 -20.67 -3.21 0.28
CA GLY A 196 -21.47 -4.08 -0.59
C GLY A 196 -20.73 -5.27 -1.18
N LEU A 197 -19.58 -5.65 -0.63
CA LEU A 197 -18.87 -6.88 -0.97
C LEU A 197 -19.27 -8.02 -0.03
N GLY A 198 -19.50 -9.19 -0.58
CA GLY A 198 -19.83 -10.43 0.15
C GLY A 198 -18.78 -11.50 -0.04
N ALA A 199 -19.07 -12.74 0.39
CA ALA A 199 -18.17 -13.90 0.30
C ALA A 199 -16.75 -13.59 0.78
N LEU A 200 -16.66 -12.92 1.95
CA LEU A 200 -15.40 -12.42 2.48
C LEU A 200 -14.50 -13.54 2.96
N GLU A 201 -13.25 -13.52 2.50
CA GLU A 201 -12.18 -14.41 2.93
C GLU A 201 -11.03 -13.55 3.48
N THR A 202 -10.55 -13.86 4.68
CA THR A 202 -9.47 -13.13 5.36
C THR A 202 -8.29 -14.06 5.64
N VAL A 203 -7.10 -13.65 5.22
CA VAL A 203 -5.84 -14.28 5.59
C VAL A 203 -5.02 -13.29 6.40
N ARG A 204 -4.57 -13.71 7.57
CA ARG A 204 -3.71 -12.94 8.47
C ARG A 204 -2.46 -13.76 8.77
N PHE A 205 -1.28 -13.17 8.61
CA PHE A 205 -0.02 -13.89 8.85
C PHE A 205 1.08 -12.96 9.35
N GLN A 206 2.01 -13.57 10.10
CA GLN A 206 3.20 -12.90 10.61
C GLN A 206 4.28 -12.89 9.55
N THR A 207 5.05 -11.81 9.54
CA THR A 207 6.24 -11.65 8.71
C THR A 207 7.40 -11.09 9.53
N SER A 208 8.57 -11.04 8.95
CA SER A 208 9.75 -10.42 9.54
C SER A 208 10.43 -9.53 8.52
N LEU A 209 10.72 -8.30 8.92
CA LEU A 209 11.47 -7.34 8.12
C LEU A 209 12.95 -7.47 8.47
N PRO A 210 13.77 -8.01 7.55
CA PRO A 210 15.20 -8.12 7.76
C PRO A 210 15.90 -6.80 7.39
N TYR A 211 16.79 -6.32 8.25
CA TYR A 211 17.70 -5.22 7.94
C TYR A 211 19.11 -5.57 8.43
N GLU A 212 20.10 -5.40 7.57
CA GLU A 212 21.48 -5.78 7.83
C GLU A 212 22.18 -4.83 8.82
N SER A 213 21.69 -3.59 8.98
CA SER A 213 22.30 -2.56 9.81
C SER A 213 21.29 -1.53 10.32
N ASP A 214 21.74 -0.70 11.28
CA ASP A 214 21.01 0.48 11.74
C ASP A 214 20.69 1.42 10.58
N GLU A 215 21.64 1.63 9.69
CA GLU A 215 21.49 2.51 8.52
C GLU A 215 20.41 2.00 7.56
N ALA A 216 20.40 0.67 7.29
CA ALA A 216 19.39 0.06 6.43
C ALA A 216 17.98 0.20 7.03
N ALA A 217 17.83 -0.04 8.33
CA ALA A 217 16.57 0.11 9.05
C ALA A 217 16.08 1.58 9.04
N VAL A 218 16.97 2.53 9.30
CA VAL A 218 16.68 3.97 9.27
C VAL A 218 16.29 4.42 7.86
N LYS A 219 17.06 4.03 6.83
CA LYS A 219 16.76 4.37 5.43
C LYS A 219 15.37 3.91 5.02
N ALA A 220 15.03 2.66 5.32
CA ALA A 220 13.71 2.11 5.00
C ALA A 220 12.59 2.87 5.73
N ALA A 221 12.74 3.12 7.04
CA ALA A 221 11.71 3.76 7.85
C ALA A 221 11.48 5.24 7.47
N PHE A 222 12.53 6.03 7.26
CA PHE A 222 12.41 7.48 7.11
C PHE A 222 12.40 7.97 5.66
N ILE A 223 13.09 7.30 4.73
CA ILE A 223 13.27 7.80 3.36
C ILE A 223 12.31 7.13 2.39
N GLY A 224 12.19 5.82 2.46
CA GLY A 224 11.33 5.05 1.55
C GLY A 224 9.87 4.90 1.99
N GLY A 225 9.50 5.43 3.17
CA GLY A 225 8.23 5.16 3.82
C GLY A 225 7.27 6.35 3.90
N PRO A 226 6.14 6.17 4.60
CA PRO A 226 5.07 7.16 4.69
C PRO A 226 5.46 8.47 5.39
N VAL A 227 6.54 8.48 6.14
CA VAL A 227 7.03 9.65 6.88
C VAL A 227 8.01 10.52 6.09
N ALA A 228 8.38 10.12 4.86
CA ALA A 228 9.42 10.79 4.05
C ALA A 228 9.20 12.29 3.88
N LEU A 229 7.94 12.74 3.70
CA LEU A 229 7.64 14.17 3.55
C LEU A 229 7.90 14.98 4.83
N ALA A 230 7.61 14.40 6.00
CA ALA A 230 7.88 15.03 7.29
C ALA A 230 9.38 15.05 7.58
N TYR A 231 10.04 13.91 7.36
CA TYR A 231 11.48 13.75 7.55
C TYR A 231 12.33 14.70 6.70
N ASP A 232 11.89 15.02 5.48
CA ASP A 232 12.59 15.98 4.60
C ASP A 232 12.71 17.39 5.20
N ARG A 233 11.82 17.75 6.13
CA ARG A 233 11.80 19.04 6.80
C ARG A 233 12.64 19.07 8.07
N PHE A 234 13.12 17.94 8.55
CA PHE A 234 13.92 17.87 9.75
C PHE A 234 15.33 18.45 9.49
N ASP A 235 15.80 19.28 10.43
CA ASP A 235 17.20 19.64 10.48
C ASP A 235 18.07 18.47 10.94
N ILE A 236 19.38 18.62 10.88
CA ILE A 236 20.33 17.54 11.22
C ILE A 236 20.12 17.04 12.65
N ALA A 237 19.98 17.93 13.63
CA ALA A 237 19.83 17.54 15.04
C ALA A 237 18.51 16.77 15.29
N THR A 238 17.42 17.18 14.61
CA THR A 238 16.14 16.48 14.66
C THR A 238 16.21 15.11 13.99
N ARG A 239 16.92 14.98 12.86
CA ARG A 239 17.17 13.69 12.20
C ARG A 239 17.94 12.74 13.11
N ASP A 240 19.06 13.19 13.68
CA ASP A 240 19.91 12.38 14.56
C ASP A 240 19.12 11.87 15.77
N SER A 241 18.33 12.77 16.39
CA SER A 241 17.46 12.39 17.52
C SER A 241 16.38 11.39 17.09
N ALA A 242 15.73 11.58 15.95
CA ALA A 242 14.70 10.66 15.46
C ALA A 242 15.28 9.27 15.12
N HIS A 243 16.46 9.23 14.51
CA HIS A 243 17.18 7.98 14.24
C HIS A 243 17.53 7.23 15.52
N ALA A 244 18.08 7.94 16.53
CA ALA A 244 18.42 7.34 17.81
C ALA A 244 17.19 6.74 18.50
N ASP A 245 16.08 7.47 18.53
CA ASP A 245 14.83 6.98 19.12
C ASP A 245 14.28 5.75 18.36
N TYR A 246 14.34 5.77 17.02
CA TYR A 246 13.89 4.63 16.22
C TYR A 246 14.76 3.39 16.44
N ILE A 247 16.08 3.53 16.40
CA ILE A 247 17.02 2.42 16.68
C ILE A 247 16.81 1.86 18.09
N ALA A 248 16.57 2.73 19.08
CA ALA A 248 16.23 2.29 20.44
C ALA A 248 14.92 1.49 20.46
N SER A 249 13.90 1.90 19.70
CA SER A 249 12.60 1.21 19.65
C SER A 249 12.68 -0.19 19.03
N ILE A 250 13.56 -0.38 18.05
CA ILE A 250 13.74 -1.68 17.38
C ILE A 250 14.87 -2.53 17.97
N ALA A 251 15.60 -2.02 18.95
CA ALA A 251 16.72 -2.73 19.60
C ALA A 251 16.36 -4.14 20.13
N PRO A 252 15.13 -4.40 20.65
CA PRO A 252 14.72 -5.74 21.07
C PRO A 252 14.74 -6.79 19.94
N PHE A 253 14.72 -6.37 18.68
CA PHE A 253 14.68 -7.23 17.49
C PHE A 253 16.06 -7.41 16.84
N ARG A 254 17.13 -6.94 17.50
CA ARG A 254 18.52 -7.10 17.02
C ARG A 254 18.94 -8.56 17.08
N SER A 255 19.65 -9.01 16.05
CA SER A 255 20.24 -10.34 15.93
C SER A 255 21.73 -10.24 15.59
N SER A 256 22.43 -11.38 15.48
CA SER A 256 23.82 -11.43 15.00
C SER A 256 23.99 -10.97 13.55
N GLU A 257 22.90 -10.94 12.75
CA GLU A 257 22.90 -10.60 11.33
C GLU A 257 22.19 -9.27 11.05
N GLY A 258 22.03 -8.40 12.06
CA GLY A 258 21.28 -7.16 11.97
C GLY A 258 19.94 -7.22 12.70
N TYR A 259 18.82 -6.97 12.04
CA TYR A 259 17.49 -6.95 12.64
C TYR A 259 16.55 -7.97 11.99
N LYS A 260 15.64 -8.52 12.79
CA LYS A 260 14.47 -9.30 12.35
C LYS A 260 13.23 -8.70 13.04
N ILE A 261 12.70 -7.61 12.46
CA ILE A 261 11.63 -6.84 13.07
C ILE A 261 10.29 -7.52 12.72
N PRO A 262 9.47 -7.91 13.73
CA PRO A 262 8.19 -8.54 13.45
C PRO A 262 7.23 -7.59 12.75
N GLY A 263 6.43 -8.15 11.86
CA GLY A 263 5.32 -7.51 11.18
C GLY A 263 4.14 -8.47 11.05
N GLU A 264 2.99 -7.93 10.72
CA GLU A 264 1.78 -8.69 10.42
C GLU A 264 1.12 -8.12 9.18
N PHE A 265 0.65 -8.99 8.29
CA PHE A 265 -0.17 -8.59 7.16
C PHE A 265 -1.58 -9.16 7.27
N VAL A 266 -2.52 -8.43 6.71
CA VAL A 266 -3.91 -8.85 6.54
C VAL A 266 -4.27 -8.69 5.08
N VAL A 267 -4.76 -9.77 4.47
CA VAL A 267 -5.28 -9.77 3.11
C VAL A 267 -6.73 -10.21 3.14
N VAL A 268 -7.61 -9.41 2.53
CA VAL A 268 -9.04 -9.72 2.47
C VAL A 268 -9.50 -9.72 1.02
N ARG A 269 -10.20 -10.79 0.64
CA ARG A 269 -10.93 -10.91 -0.62
C ARG A 269 -12.41 -10.80 -0.37
N GLY A 270 -13.13 -10.11 -1.25
CA GLY A 270 -14.59 -10.02 -1.25
C GLY A 270 -15.14 -10.01 -2.67
N GLU A 271 -16.38 -10.42 -2.86
CA GLU A 271 -17.04 -10.50 -4.16
C GLU A 271 -18.26 -9.55 -4.21
N LYS A 272 -18.44 -8.92 -5.37
CA LYS A 272 -19.69 -8.20 -5.67
C LYS A 272 -20.76 -9.21 -6.07
N GLY A 273 -21.94 -9.11 -5.47
CA GLY A 273 -23.08 -9.93 -5.84
C GLY A 273 -23.38 -9.92 -7.35
N ARG A 274 -24.01 -10.97 -7.82
CA ARG A 274 -24.45 -11.12 -9.22
C ARG A 274 -25.66 -10.27 -9.53
#